data_4375bfb10c292790ca3c8a226b217d8c
#
_entry.id   4375bfb10c292790ca3c8a226b217d8c
#
_cell.length_a   1.000
_cell.length_b   1.000
_cell.length_c   1.000
_cell.angle_alpha   90.00
_cell.angle_beta   90.00
_cell.angle_gamma   90.00
#
_symmetry.space_group_name_H-M   'P 1'
#
loop_
_entity.id
_entity.type
_entity.pdbx_description
1 polymer ?
#
loop_
_entity_poly.entity_id
_entity_poly.type
_entity_poly.pdbx_seq_one_letter_code
_entity_poly.pdbx_strand_id
1 'polypeptide(L)'
;ILATEHAGQPFQKPTLFVYSPDDHAIYFHGAIEGRLPLNLQANPRASFCAAEMGRLLPADTAMEFGVEYASAVAFGPVRVLSDPAEAERALQLLLDRYFPHLKPGEDYRPIVPEELAITAVYALDIEAWSGKEDVSPADFPGAFKFPYPKKE
;
A
#
# COMPACT_ATOMS: atom_id res chain seq x y z
N ILE A 1 -2.88 0.14 -3.37
CA ILE A 1 -4.28 -0.23 -3.71
C ILE A 1 -4.45 -1.72 -3.53
N LEU A 2 -5.38 -2.12 -2.66
CA LEU A 2 -5.81 -3.51 -2.51
C LEU A 2 -6.98 -3.79 -3.47
N ALA A 3 -6.90 -4.85 -4.25
CA ALA A 3 -7.97 -5.34 -5.12
C ALA A 3 -8.50 -6.69 -4.60
N THR A 4 -9.82 -6.77 -4.46
CA THR A 4 -10.57 -7.96 -4.06
C THR A 4 -11.72 -8.20 -5.03
N GLU A 5 -12.34 -9.37 -4.95
CA GLU A 5 -13.48 -9.73 -5.80
C GLU A 5 -14.57 -10.39 -4.95
N HIS A 6 -15.83 -10.14 -5.29
CA HIS A 6 -16.98 -10.83 -4.75
C HIS A 6 -18.07 -10.94 -5.80
N ALA A 7 -18.57 -12.14 -6.06
CA ALA A 7 -19.62 -12.45 -7.03
C ALA A 7 -19.36 -11.88 -8.44
N GLY A 8 -18.12 -11.97 -8.92
CA GLY A 8 -17.68 -11.45 -10.23
C GLY A 8 -17.44 -9.93 -10.27
N GLN A 9 -17.70 -9.20 -9.18
CA GLN A 9 -17.48 -7.75 -9.12
C GLN A 9 -16.12 -7.42 -8.51
N PRO A 10 -15.16 -6.91 -9.28
CA PRO A 10 -13.91 -6.36 -8.74
C PRO A 10 -14.16 -5.15 -7.84
N PHE A 11 -13.38 -5.06 -6.77
CA PHE A 11 -13.41 -3.95 -5.83
C PHE A 11 -11.99 -3.51 -5.51
N GLN A 12 -11.73 -2.22 -5.55
CA GLN A 12 -10.44 -1.61 -5.23
C GLN A 12 -10.56 -0.70 -4.02
N LYS A 13 -9.60 -0.80 -3.12
CA LYS A 13 -9.49 0.03 -1.92
C LYS A 13 -8.10 0.65 -1.83
N PRO A 14 -7.96 1.98 -1.95
CA PRO A 14 -6.75 2.67 -1.51
C PRO A 14 -6.60 2.51 0.01
N THR A 15 -5.40 2.22 0.47
CA THR A 15 -5.11 2.07 1.90
C THR A 15 -3.64 2.37 2.18
N LEU A 16 -3.34 2.84 3.39
CA LEU A 16 -1.99 2.82 3.92
C LEU A 16 -1.57 1.37 4.17
N PHE A 17 -0.29 1.10 4.02
CA PHE A 17 0.25 -0.25 4.18
C PHE A 17 1.71 -0.23 4.62
N VAL A 18 2.16 -1.33 5.17
CA VAL A 18 3.57 -1.60 5.41
C VAL A 18 3.91 -3.01 4.92
N TYR A 19 5.03 -3.15 4.23
CA TYR A 19 5.61 -4.45 3.91
C TYR A 19 6.57 -4.87 5.02
N SER A 20 6.40 -6.09 5.52
CA SER A 20 7.30 -6.73 6.47
C SER A 20 8.15 -7.77 5.72
N PRO A 21 9.47 -7.54 5.58
CA PRO A 21 10.36 -8.52 4.96
C PRO A 21 10.43 -9.83 5.76
N ASP A 22 10.41 -9.74 7.08
CA ASP A 22 10.56 -10.90 7.97
C ASP A 22 9.35 -11.85 7.87
N ASP A 23 8.15 -11.29 7.69
CA ASP A 23 6.92 -12.08 7.54
C ASP A 23 6.56 -12.36 6.08
N HIS A 24 7.25 -11.72 5.13
CA HIS A 24 6.91 -11.69 3.71
C HIS A 24 5.44 -11.35 3.46
N ALA A 25 4.95 -10.35 4.16
CA ALA A 25 3.54 -9.95 4.17
C ALA A 25 3.35 -8.44 4.06
N ILE A 26 2.17 -8.04 3.59
CA ILE A 26 1.72 -6.64 3.57
C ILE A 26 0.64 -6.47 4.63
N TYR A 27 0.91 -5.59 5.62
CA TYR A 27 -0.05 -5.24 6.67
C TYR A 27 -0.80 -3.97 6.33
N PHE A 28 -2.09 -3.97 6.63
CA PHE A 28 -2.98 -2.81 6.51
C PHE A 28 -4.16 -2.96 7.48
N HIS A 29 -4.95 -1.89 7.64
CA HIS A 29 -6.10 -1.93 8.54
C HIS A 29 -7.35 -1.32 7.88
N GLY A 30 -8.49 -1.55 8.53
CA GLY A 30 -9.77 -1.03 8.09
C GLY A 30 -10.87 -1.20 9.13
N ALA A 31 -12.10 -0.89 8.73
CA ALA A 31 -13.26 -1.14 9.56
C ALA A 31 -13.55 -2.65 9.66
N ILE A 32 -14.14 -3.05 10.79
CA ILE A 32 -14.58 -4.43 11.04
C ILE A 32 -15.77 -4.84 10.19
N GLU A 33 -16.53 -3.86 9.69
CA GLU A 33 -17.69 -4.05 8.82
C GLU A 33 -17.54 -3.31 7.50
N GLY A 34 -18.25 -3.75 6.48
CA GLY A 34 -18.29 -3.11 5.17
C GLY A 34 -17.87 -4.04 4.02
N ARG A 35 -17.62 -3.44 2.86
CA ARG A 35 -17.39 -4.20 1.62
C ARG A 35 -16.12 -5.06 1.69
N LEU A 36 -15.04 -4.55 2.27
CA LEU A 36 -13.78 -5.28 2.32
C LEU A 36 -13.89 -6.59 3.13
N PRO A 37 -14.33 -6.59 4.41
CA PRO A 37 -14.48 -7.83 5.15
C PRO A 37 -15.46 -8.81 4.50
N LEU A 38 -16.55 -8.33 3.89
CA LEU A 38 -17.48 -9.19 3.14
C LEU A 38 -16.82 -9.86 1.94
N ASN A 39 -16.04 -9.12 1.16
CA ASN A 39 -15.32 -9.68 0.03
C ASN A 39 -14.30 -10.74 0.49
N LEU A 40 -13.51 -10.43 1.52
CA LEU A 40 -12.49 -11.34 2.03
C LEU A 40 -13.05 -12.59 2.69
N GLN A 41 -14.23 -12.50 3.30
CA GLN A 41 -14.94 -13.67 3.83
C GLN A 41 -15.40 -14.61 2.71
N ALA A 42 -15.84 -14.07 1.58
CA ALA A 42 -16.27 -14.85 0.43
C ALA A 42 -15.09 -15.38 -0.39
N ASN A 43 -14.05 -14.57 -0.56
CA ASN A 43 -12.83 -14.91 -1.30
C ASN A 43 -11.63 -14.17 -0.69
N PRO A 44 -10.75 -14.87 0.04
CA PRO A 44 -9.59 -14.23 0.68
C PRO A 44 -8.49 -13.84 -0.31
N ARG A 45 -8.54 -14.32 -1.55
CA ARG A 45 -7.50 -14.00 -2.53
C ARG A 45 -7.59 -12.56 -2.99
N ALA A 46 -6.44 -11.88 -2.99
CA ALA A 46 -6.34 -10.49 -3.35
C ALA A 46 -5.07 -10.20 -4.16
N SER A 47 -5.04 -9.03 -4.77
CA SER A 47 -3.81 -8.42 -5.25
C SER A 47 -3.61 -7.06 -4.61
N PHE A 48 -2.36 -6.71 -4.36
CA PHE A 48 -1.97 -5.42 -3.81
C PHE A 48 -1.01 -4.73 -4.78
N CYS A 49 -1.35 -3.52 -5.20
CA CYS A 49 -0.51 -2.70 -6.07
C CYS A 49 0.00 -1.48 -5.29
N ALA A 50 1.32 -1.29 -5.30
CA ALA A 50 1.98 -0.06 -4.91
C ALA A 50 2.69 0.50 -6.14
N ALA A 51 2.51 1.80 -6.41
CA ALA A 51 3.16 2.46 -7.54
C ALA A 51 3.50 3.90 -7.19
N GLU A 52 4.59 4.37 -7.76
CA GLU A 52 4.97 5.77 -7.75
C GLU A 52 5.29 6.23 -9.17
N MET A 53 5.01 7.50 -9.42
CA MET A 53 5.33 8.18 -10.67
C MET A 53 6.53 9.11 -10.41
N GLY A 54 7.57 8.96 -11.20
CA GLY A 54 8.75 9.82 -11.21
C GLY A 54 8.56 11.06 -12.09
N ARG A 55 9.58 11.37 -12.90
CA ARG A 55 9.56 12.49 -13.84
C ARG A 55 8.78 12.13 -15.10
N LEU A 56 8.12 13.14 -15.68
CA LEU A 56 7.61 13.08 -17.05
C LEU A 56 8.75 13.43 -18.02
N LEU A 57 8.82 12.69 -19.12
CA LEU A 57 9.91 12.73 -20.08
C LEU A 57 9.36 13.25 -21.41
N PRO A 58 9.58 14.53 -21.77
CA PRO A 58 9.16 15.07 -23.05
C PRO A 58 10.04 14.53 -24.17
N ALA A 59 9.49 14.51 -25.38
CA ALA A 59 10.18 14.09 -26.60
C ALA A 59 9.75 14.92 -27.81
N ASP A 60 10.42 14.75 -28.94
CA ASP A 60 10.11 15.47 -30.17
C ASP A 60 8.85 14.95 -30.87
N THR A 61 8.50 13.69 -30.62
CA THR A 61 7.28 13.07 -31.16
C THR A 61 6.36 12.59 -30.04
N ALA A 62 5.06 12.68 -30.25
CA ALA A 62 4.06 12.31 -29.23
C ALA A 62 4.18 10.86 -28.77
N MET A 63 4.66 9.96 -29.62
CA MET A 63 4.81 8.53 -29.32
C MET A 63 5.98 8.25 -28.35
N GLU A 64 6.96 9.15 -28.29
CA GLU A 64 8.17 8.99 -27.48
C GLU A 64 8.08 9.63 -26.09
N PHE A 65 6.97 10.35 -25.79
CA PHE A 65 6.75 10.86 -24.44
C PHE A 65 6.69 9.71 -23.44
N GLY A 66 7.43 9.84 -22.36
CA GLY A 66 7.57 8.83 -21.32
C GLY A 66 7.30 9.32 -19.91
N VAL A 67 7.36 8.41 -18.99
CA VAL A 67 7.26 8.67 -17.55
C VAL A 67 8.15 7.69 -16.80
N GLU A 68 8.93 8.20 -15.88
CA GLU A 68 9.61 7.34 -14.91
C GLU A 68 8.59 6.78 -13.91
N TYR A 69 8.72 5.53 -13.56
CA TYR A 69 7.86 4.90 -12.58
C TYR A 69 8.54 3.73 -11.88
N ALA A 70 8.06 3.42 -10.69
CA ALA A 70 8.29 2.14 -10.04
C ALA A 70 6.96 1.57 -9.57
N SER A 71 6.75 0.28 -9.74
CA SER A 71 5.55 -0.40 -9.27
C SER A 71 5.83 -1.82 -8.84
N ALA A 72 5.06 -2.28 -7.86
CA ALA A 72 5.05 -3.67 -7.42
C ALA A 72 3.61 -4.15 -7.29
N VAL A 73 3.35 -5.37 -7.75
CA VAL A 73 2.07 -6.05 -7.55
C VAL A 73 2.34 -7.35 -6.83
N ALA A 74 1.70 -7.53 -5.67
CA ALA A 74 1.76 -8.74 -4.87
C ALA A 74 0.42 -9.48 -4.94
N PHE A 75 0.46 -10.81 -4.85
CA PHE A 75 -0.70 -11.70 -4.89
C PHE A 75 -0.64 -12.67 -3.73
N GLY A 76 -1.78 -12.93 -3.09
CA GLY A 76 -1.89 -13.90 -2.02
C GLY A 76 -3.22 -13.82 -1.29
N PRO A 77 -3.44 -14.70 -0.30
CA PRO A 77 -4.57 -14.60 0.58
C PRO A 77 -4.41 -13.47 1.58
N VAL A 78 -5.52 -12.84 1.91
CA VAL A 78 -5.61 -11.87 3.01
C VAL A 78 -6.27 -12.56 4.20
N ARG A 79 -5.61 -12.50 5.35
CA ARG A 79 -6.15 -12.97 6.62
C ARG A 79 -6.41 -11.80 7.57
N VAL A 80 -7.40 -11.93 8.42
CA VAL A 80 -7.61 -11.05 9.57
C VAL A 80 -6.70 -11.49 10.70
N LEU A 81 -6.00 -10.57 11.33
CA LEU A 81 -5.15 -10.86 12.48
C LEU A 81 -6.03 -11.00 13.72
N SER A 82 -6.18 -12.20 14.21
CA SER A 82 -6.99 -12.52 15.40
C SER A 82 -6.18 -12.51 16.70
N ASP A 83 -4.86 -12.65 16.62
CA ASP A 83 -3.97 -12.50 17.77
C ASP A 83 -3.75 -11.01 18.06
N PRO A 84 -4.14 -10.51 19.24
CA PRO A 84 -3.96 -9.11 19.62
C PRO A 84 -2.52 -8.63 19.53
N ALA A 85 -1.55 -9.46 19.91
CA ALA A 85 -0.14 -9.09 19.86
C ALA A 85 0.37 -8.93 18.41
N GLU A 86 -0.07 -9.80 17.51
CA GLU A 86 0.25 -9.66 16.08
C GLU A 86 -0.42 -8.43 15.48
N ALA A 87 -1.69 -8.16 15.82
CA ALA A 87 -2.42 -6.99 15.34
C ALA A 87 -1.79 -5.68 15.85
N GLU A 88 -1.43 -5.60 17.13
CA GLU A 88 -0.74 -4.45 17.71
C GLU A 88 0.61 -4.21 17.02
N ARG A 89 1.41 -5.26 16.81
CA ARG A 89 2.69 -5.17 16.09
C ARG A 89 2.50 -4.64 14.66
N ALA A 90 1.50 -5.14 13.93
CA ALA A 90 1.23 -4.70 12.56
C ALA A 90 0.80 -3.23 12.50
N LEU A 91 -0.03 -2.77 13.44
CA LEU A 91 -0.40 -1.35 13.55
C LEU A 91 0.78 -0.47 13.94
N GLN A 92 1.66 -0.95 14.85
CA GLN A 92 2.87 -0.21 15.21
C GLN A 92 3.80 -0.06 14.01
N LEU A 93 4.01 -1.11 13.19
CA LEU A 93 4.78 -1.03 11.95
C LEU A 93 4.21 0.03 10.97
N LEU A 94 2.88 0.17 10.90
CA LEU A 94 2.26 1.24 10.11
C LEU A 94 2.58 2.63 10.67
N LEU A 95 2.50 2.81 11.98
CA LEU A 95 2.86 4.07 12.64
C LEU A 95 4.33 4.41 12.41
N ASP A 96 5.23 3.46 12.61
CA ASP A 96 6.67 3.64 12.40
C ASP A 96 7.01 4.00 10.95
N ARG A 97 6.27 3.43 9.99
CA ARG A 97 6.44 3.73 8.55
C ARG A 97 6.04 5.14 8.18
N TYR A 98 4.90 5.63 8.71
CA TYR A 98 4.33 6.91 8.29
C TYR A 98 4.64 8.07 9.24
N PHE A 99 4.98 7.75 10.49
CA PHE A 99 5.31 8.72 11.54
C PHE A 99 6.63 8.37 12.25
N PRO A 100 7.75 8.19 11.50
CA PRO A 100 9.01 7.68 12.06
C PRO A 100 9.66 8.62 13.09
N HIS A 101 9.17 9.84 13.21
CA HIS A 101 9.66 10.85 14.17
C HIS A 101 8.87 10.87 15.48
N LEU A 102 7.80 10.08 15.60
CA LEU A 102 6.95 10.00 16.78
C LEU A 102 7.14 8.66 17.51
N LYS A 103 7.15 8.68 18.83
CA LYS A 103 7.39 7.51 19.67
C LYS A 103 6.21 7.20 20.59
N PRO A 104 5.78 5.93 20.66
CA PRO A 104 4.75 5.53 21.60
C PRO A 104 5.22 5.73 23.05
N GLY A 105 4.33 6.29 23.90
CA GLY A 105 4.61 6.59 25.31
C GLY A 105 5.32 7.92 25.56
N GLU A 106 5.89 8.55 24.52
CA GLU A 106 6.47 9.90 24.59
C GLU A 106 5.58 10.92 23.87
N ASP A 107 5.34 10.70 22.57
CA ASP A 107 4.61 11.65 21.70
C ASP A 107 3.12 11.30 21.56
N TYR A 108 2.77 10.04 21.75
CA TYR A 108 1.39 9.57 21.73
C TYR A 108 1.20 8.35 22.65
N ARG A 109 -0.05 8.12 23.07
CA ARG A 109 -0.41 6.96 23.88
C ARG A 109 -0.25 5.67 23.07
N PRO A 110 0.40 4.61 23.62
CA PRO A 110 0.45 3.31 22.98
C PRO A 110 -0.95 2.76 22.61
N ILE A 111 -0.99 1.87 21.62
CA ILE A 111 -2.21 1.16 21.23
C ILE A 111 -2.80 0.42 22.44
N VAL A 112 -4.12 0.47 22.58
CA VAL A 112 -4.83 -0.19 23.68
C VAL A 112 -5.81 -1.23 23.15
N PRO A 113 -6.20 -2.23 23.97
CA PRO A 113 -7.11 -3.30 23.55
C PRO A 113 -8.45 -2.81 22.98
N GLU A 114 -8.98 -1.70 23.49
CA GLU A 114 -10.23 -1.10 23.02
C GLU A 114 -10.16 -0.64 21.57
N GLU A 115 -8.98 -0.17 21.12
CA GLU A 115 -8.74 0.23 19.73
C GLU A 115 -8.63 -1.00 18.82
N LEU A 116 -8.01 -2.07 19.28
CA LEU A 116 -7.96 -3.34 18.56
C LEU A 116 -9.35 -3.96 18.39
N ALA A 117 -10.23 -3.79 19.40
CA ALA A 117 -11.59 -4.33 19.34
C ALA A 117 -12.47 -3.72 18.23
N ILE A 118 -12.15 -2.52 17.76
CA ILE A 118 -12.92 -1.79 16.72
C ILE A 118 -12.17 -1.65 15.40
N THR A 119 -10.96 -2.22 15.30
CA THR A 119 -10.11 -2.11 14.11
C THR A 119 -9.81 -3.49 13.54
N ALA A 120 -10.20 -3.74 12.30
CA ALA A 120 -9.77 -4.93 11.60
C ALA A 120 -8.35 -4.71 11.06
N VAL A 121 -7.42 -5.55 11.49
CA VAL A 121 -6.03 -5.57 10.99
C VAL A 121 -5.86 -6.79 10.10
N TYR A 122 -5.20 -6.59 8.97
CA TYR A 122 -5.08 -7.59 7.92
C TYR A 122 -3.63 -7.82 7.54
N ALA A 123 -3.32 -9.05 7.15
CA ALA A 123 -2.09 -9.41 6.45
C ALA A 123 -2.44 -10.02 5.08
N LEU A 124 -1.83 -9.50 4.01
CA LEU A 124 -1.73 -10.21 2.74
C LEU A 124 -0.44 -11.00 2.76
N ASP A 125 -0.54 -12.32 2.86
CA ASP A 125 0.59 -13.23 2.80
C ASP A 125 1.02 -13.38 1.33
N ILE A 126 2.25 -12.97 0.99
CA ILE A 126 2.69 -12.88 -0.40
C ILE A 126 3.08 -14.26 -0.92
N GLU A 127 2.34 -14.78 -1.90
CA GLU A 127 2.65 -16.04 -2.60
C GLU A 127 3.41 -15.78 -3.91
N ALA A 128 3.13 -14.64 -4.55
CA ALA A 128 3.79 -14.23 -5.79
C ALA A 128 3.80 -12.71 -5.89
N TRP A 129 4.79 -12.17 -6.60
CA TRP A 129 4.85 -10.74 -6.88
C TRP A 129 5.58 -10.48 -8.21
N SER A 130 5.36 -9.27 -8.74
CA SER A 130 6.10 -8.73 -9.88
C SER A 130 6.38 -7.25 -9.66
N GLY A 131 7.53 -6.79 -10.15
CA GLY A 131 7.91 -5.39 -10.15
C GLY A 131 8.22 -4.90 -11.54
N LYS A 132 7.99 -3.61 -11.78
CA LYS A 132 8.41 -2.87 -12.97
C LYS A 132 8.97 -1.52 -12.57
N GLU A 133 10.05 -1.14 -13.22
CA GLU A 133 10.69 0.15 -13.03
C GLU A 133 11.17 0.69 -14.37
N ASP A 134 11.08 1.99 -14.55
CA ASP A 134 11.67 2.73 -15.66
C ASP A 134 12.27 4.03 -15.11
N VAL A 135 13.58 4.18 -15.24
CA VAL A 135 14.34 5.32 -14.73
C VAL A 135 15.26 5.84 -15.82
N SER A 136 15.15 7.11 -16.12
CA SER A 136 16.01 7.80 -17.07
C SER A 136 17.21 8.48 -16.41
N PRO A 137 18.28 8.78 -17.15
CA PRO A 137 19.41 9.56 -16.64
C PRO A 137 18.98 10.86 -15.94
N ALA A 138 19.71 11.26 -14.89
CA ALA A 138 19.36 12.44 -14.09
C ALA A 138 19.30 13.74 -14.92
N ASP A 139 20.09 13.82 -15.98
CA ASP A 139 20.21 14.94 -16.94
C ASP A 139 19.30 14.80 -18.17
N PHE A 140 18.28 13.92 -18.14
CA PHE A 140 17.36 13.76 -19.26
C PHE A 140 16.74 15.11 -19.67
N PRO A 141 16.85 15.54 -20.95
CA PRO A 141 16.46 16.86 -21.39
C PRO A 141 14.98 17.14 -21.15
N GLY A 142 14.68 18.25 -20.47
CA GLY A 142 13.29 18.70 -20.23
C GLY A 142 12.48 17.86 -19.24
N ALA A 143 13.05 16.83 -18.61
CA ALA A 143 12.33 16.01 -17.62
C ALA A 143 11.86 16.85 -16.42
N PHE A 144 10.63 16.62 -15.95
CA PHE A 144 10.03 17.37 -14.85
C PHE A 144 9.10 16.50 -13.99
N LYS A 145 8.91 16.92 -12.73
CA LYS A 145 7.91 16.29 -11.84
C LYS A 145 6.52 16.91 -12.06
N PHE A 146 5.50 16.08 -12.05
CA PHE A 146 4.11 16.53 -12.07
C PHE A 146 3.63 16.88 -10.64
N PRO A 147 2.81 17.94 -10.43
CA PRO A 147 2.35 18.88 -11.44
C PRO A 147 3.48 19.80 -11.95
N TYR A 148 3.36 20.21 -13.22
CA TYR A 148 4.32 21.15 -13.80
C TYR A 148 4.29 22.47 -13.00
N PRO A 149 5.45 23.02 -12.60
CA PRO A 149 5.49 24.28 -11.88
C PRO A 149 4.76 25.37 -12.68
N LYS A 150 3.77 26.02 -12.06
CA LYS A 150 3.12 27.16 -12.70
C LYS A 150 4.15 28.23 -12.92
N LYS A 151 4.24 28.77 -14.15
CA LYS A 151 4.97 30.00 -14.40
C LYS A 151 4.28 31.12 -13.61
N GLU A 152 5.00 31.76 -12.70
CA GLU A 152 4.56 33.01 -12.07
C GLU A 152 4.43 34.12 -13.10
#